data_91a652cd0f327f4365fefcfc42bca8c0
#
_entry.id   91a652cd0f327f4365fefcfc42bca8c0
#
_cell.length_a   1.000
_cell.length_b   1.000
_cell.length_c   1.000
_cell.angle_alpha   90.00
_cell.angle_beta   90.00
_cell.angle_gamma   90.00
#
_symmetry.space_group_name_H-M   'P 1'
#
loop_
_entity.id
_entity.type
_entity.pdbx_description
1 polymer ?
#
loop_
_entity_poly.entity_id
_entity_poly.type
_entity_poly.pdbx_seq_one_letter_code
_entity_poly.pdbx_strand_id
1 'polypeptide(L)'
;MFAYYKAQADTLHSYTFEGAAGFDRMQAIMQAFRGDIAAFGGKAVQAYQDYLHGLDGLPPSDVIKFHLADHCSVVVRPSGTEPKLKAYISVSAENRAQAEAAERQITADLEKLING
;
A
#
# COMPACT_ATOMS: atom_id res chain seq x y z
N MET A 1 21.75 -16.99 -7.61
CA MET A 1 20.77 -17.49 -7.46
C MET A 1 19.79 -17.10 -8.26
N PHE A 2 18.95 -17.60 -8.50
CA PHE A 2 18.06 -17.35 -9.31
C PHE A 2 16.87 -16.86 -8.83
N ALA A 3 16.07 -16.33 -9.57
CA ALA A 3 14.81 -15.85 -9.25
C ALA A 3 14.04 -16.94 -8.77
N TYR A 4 13.62 -16.80 -7.59
CA TYR A 4 12.81 -17.70 -7.07
C TYR A 4 11.40 -17.44 -7.38
N TYR A 5 11.04 -16.23 -7.86
CA TYR A 5 9.67 -15.87 -8.09
C TYR A 5 9.42 -16.06 -9.55
N LYS A 6 8.49 -16.91 -9.89
CA LYS A 6 8.15 -17.20 -11.28
C LYS A 6 7.16 -16.21 -11.84
N ALA A 7 6.52 -15.43 -11.00
CA ALA A 7 5.62 -14.38 -11.43
C ALA A 7 5.65 -13.20 -10.48
N GLN A 8 5.49 -12.02 -11.01
CA GLN A 8 5.40 -10.80 -10.23
C GLN A 8 4.29 -9.94 -10.80
N ALA A 9 3.48 -9.34 -9.94
CA ALA A 9 2.44 -8.42 -10.34
C ALA A 9 2.65 -7.10 -9.61
N ASP A 10 2.81 -6.02 -10.37
CA ASP A 10 2.95 -4.68 -9.83
C ASP A 10 1.79 -3.85 -10.35
N THR A 11 1.00 -3.30 -9.45
CA THR A 11 -0.18 -2.54 -9.82
C THR A 11 -0.20 -1.19 -9.12
N LEU A 12 -0.83 -0.21 -9.76
CA LEU A 12 -1.05 1.11 -9.21
C LEU A 12 -2.54 1.35 -9.16
N HIS A 13 -3.04 1.68 -7.97
CA HIS A 13 -4.43 2.05 -7.78
C HIS A 13 -4.50 3.50 -7.34
N SER A 14 -5.39 4.28 -7.95
CA SER A 14 -5.60 5.68 -7.60
C SER A 14 -7.02 5.86 -7.11
N TYR A 15 -7.17 6.54 -5.97
CA TYR A 15 -8.48 6.79 -5.37
C TYR A 15 -8.65 8.29 -5.24
N THR A 16 -9.75 8.81 -5.78
CA THR A 16 -10.06 10.23 -5.75
C THR A 16 -11.17 10.51 -4.73
N PHE A 17 -10.95 11.52 -3.89
CA PHE A 17 -11.93 11.92 -2.88
C PHE A 17 -12.46 13.28 -3.29
N GLU A 18 -13.75 13.34 -3.61
CA GLU A 18 -14.35 14.56 -4.13
C GLU A 18 -14.87 15.47 -3.03
N GLY A 19 -15.03 16.74 -3.37
CA GLY A 19 -15.61 17.73 -2.50
C GLY A 19 -14.62 18.42 -1.60
N ALA A 20 -15.08 19.38 -0.84
CA ALA A 20 -14.25 20.19 0.04
C ALA A 20 -13.64 19.36 1.17
N ALA A 21 -14.31 18.28 1.59
CA ALA A 21 -13.81 17.39 2.63
C ALA A 21 -12.87 16.31 2.11
N GLY A 22 -12.57 16.30 0.80
CA GLY A 22 -11.74 15.25 0.21
C GLY A 22 -10.36 15.14 0.82
N PHE A 23 -9.69 16.27 1.06
CA PHE A 23 -8.39 16.27 1.70
C PHE A 23 -8.46 15.77 3.14
N ASP A 24 -9.49 16.16 3.89
CA ASP A 24 -9.66 15.70 5.27
C ASP A 24 -9.88 14.19 5.32
N ARG A 25 -10.68 13.68 4.39
CA ARG A 25 -10.91 12.24 4.29
C ARG A 25 -9.60 11.50 3.97
N MET A 26 -8.81 12.01 3.03
CA MET A 26 -7.53 11.44 2.68
C MET A 26 -6.59 11.41 3.88
N GLN A 27 -6.54 12.48 4.65
CA GLN A 27 -5.71 12.53 5.85
C GLN A 27 -6.18 11.52 6.91
N ALA A 28 -7.49 11.36 7.08
CA ALA A 28 -8.04 10.38 8.00
C ALA A 28 -7.67 8.96 7.58
N ILE A 29 -7.69 8.68 6.28
CA ILE A 29 -7.29 7.39 5.75
C ILE A 29 -5.80 7.13 6.01
N MET A 30 -4.95 8.12 5.81
CA MET A 30 -3.52 8.00 6.09
C MET A 30 -3.27 7.72 7.58
N GLN A 31 -4.07 8.31 8.48
CA GLN A 31 -3.97 8.00 9.89
C GLN A 31 -4.38 6.56 10.19
N ALA A 32 -5.38 6.03 9.47
CA ALA A 32 -5.77 4.63 9.61
C ALA A 32 -4.63 3.70 9.18
N PHE A 33 -3.89 4.06 8.13
CA PHE A 33 -2.73 3.28 7.71
C PHE A 33 -1.59 3.34 8.72
N ARG A 34 -1.53 4.36 9.56
CA ARG A 34 -0.54 4.47 10.63
C ARG A 34 -0.95 3.73 11.90
N GLY A 35 -2.16 3.18 11.92
CA GLY A 35 -2.60 2.35 13.03
C GLY A 35 -1.99 0.94 12.95
N ASP A 36 -2.46 0.07 13.83
CA ASP A 36 -1.94 -1.29 13.88
C ASP A 36 -2.57 -2.14 12.79
N ILE A 37 -1.88 -2.26 11.67
CA ILE A 37 -2.32 -3.12 10.58
C ILE A 37 -1.45 -4.37 10.60
N ALA A 38 -2.08 -5.51 10.87
CA ALA A 38 -1.35 -6.77 11.01
C ALA A 38 -1.09 -7.47 9.69
N ALA A 39 -1.96 -7.31 8.71
CA ALA A 39 -1.86 -8.05 7.45
C ALA A 39 -2.66 -7.38 6.34
N PHE A 40 -2.29 -7.69 5.12
CA PHE A 40 -3.06 -7.37 3.93
C PHE A 40 -3.21 -8.64 3.12
N GLY A 41 -4.44 -8.99 2.74
CA GLY A 41 -4.70 -10.15 1.89
C GLY A 41 -4.19 -11.46 2.46
N GLY A 42 -4.22 -11.60 3.78
CA GLY A 42 -3.71 -12.79 4.44
C GLY A 42 -2.20 -12.85 4.59
N LYS A 43 -1.47 -11.83 4.11
CA LYS A 43 -0.02 -11.78 4.23
C LYS A 43 0.36 -10.86 5.37
N ALA A 44 1.11 -11.38 6.33
CA ALA A 44 1.47 -10.61 7.52
C ALA A 44 2.37 -9.44 7.18
N VAL A 45 2.16 -8.32 7.86
CA VAL A 45 3.04 -7.17 7.77
C VAL A 45 4.29 -7.48 8.60
N GLN A 46 5.42 -7.61 7.93
CA GLN A 46 6.69 -7.95 8.58
C GLN A 46 7.44 -6.72 9.04
N ALA A 47 7.26 -5.61 8.34
CA ALA A 47 7.88 -4.35 8.72
C ALA A 47 7.12 -3.22 8.03
N TYR A 48 7.21 -2.02 8.60
CA TYR A 48 6.63 -0.89 7.91
C TYR A 48 7.51 0.33 8.10
N GLN A 49 7.56 1.19 7.10
CA GLN A 49 8.35 2.40 7.12
C GLN A 49 7.45 3.58 6.86
N ASP A 50 7.48 4.55 7.78
CA ASP A 50 6.72 5.78 7.66
C ASP A 50 7.70 6.92 7.40
N TYR A 51 7.59 7.54 6.24
CA TYR A 51 8.53 8.57 5.82
C TYR A 51 8.11 9.98 6.25
N LEU A 52 7.08 10.10 7.07
CA LEU A 52 6.54 11.39 7.47
C LEU A 52 7.59 12.31 8.10
N HIS A 53 8.50 11.75 8.86
CA HIS A 53 9.56 12.52 9.53
C HIS A 53 10.92 12.28 8.90
N GLY A 54 10.96 11.68 7.70
CA GLY A 54 12.20 11.33 7.03
C GLY A 54 12.73 9.98 7.50
N LEU A 55 13.39 9.26 6.62
CA LEU A 55 14.05 7.99 6.92
C LEU A 55 15.31 7.90 6.10
N ASP A 56 16.36 7.35 6.69
CA ASP A 56 17.60 7.01 5.97
C ASP A 56 18.20 8.21 5.21
N GLY A 57 18.09 9.39 5.79
CA GLY A 57 18.61 10.59 5.16
C GLY A 57 17.72 11.19 4.08
N LEU A 58 16.54 10.58 3.84
CA LEU A 58 15.60 11.12 2.88
C LEU A 58 14.76 12.25 3.49
N PRO A 59 14.30 13.19 2.69
CA PRO A 59 13.46 14.27 3.22
C PRO A 59 12.12 13.72 3.70
N PRO A 60 11.46 14.41 4.64
CA PRO A 60 10.12 13.99 5.10
C PRO A 60 9.13 13.95 3.95
N SER A 61 8.28 12.94 3.97
CA SER A 61 7.30 12.72 2.93
C SER A 61 6.15 11.91 3.50
N ASP A 62 4.92 12.23 3.13
CA ASP A 62 3.76 11.51 3.62
C ASP A 62 3.58 10.21 2.83
N VAL A 63 4.48 9.27 3.05
CA VAL A 63 4.52 7.97 2.37
C VAL A 63 4.68 6.90 3.42
N ILE A 64 3.92 5.82 3.29
CA ILE A 64 4.04 4.65 4.16
C ILE A 64 4.27 3.43 3.29
N LYS A 65 5.27 2.64 3.63
CA LYS A 65 5.56 1.39 2.93
C LYS A 65 5.41 0.22 3.89
N PHE A 66 4.60 -0.75 3.49
CA PHE A 66 4.42 -1.99 4.24
C PHE A 66 5.16 -3.11 3.54
N HIS A 67 6.00 -3.82 4.27
CA HIS A 67 6.68 -5.02 3.79
C HIS A 67 5.89 -6.22 4.27
N LEU A 68 5.38 -6.99 3.34
CA LEU A 68 4.53 -8.14 3.64
C LEU A 68 5.30 -9.44 3.48
N ALA A 69 4.73 -10.53 3.97
CA ALA A 69 5.28 -11.86 3.76
C ALA A 69 5.37 -12.18 2.27
N ASP A 70 6.21 -13.13 1.93
CA ASP A 70 6.40 -13.60 0.55
C ASP A 70 6.90 -12.52 -0.40
N HIS A 71 7.67 -11.57 0.13
CA HIS A 71 8.26 -10.47 -0.67
C HIS A 71 7.23 -9.58 -1.36
N CYS A 72 6.06 -9.47 -0.77
CA CYS A 72 5.05 -8.54 -1.25
C CYS A 72 5.20 -7.20 -0.53
N SER A 73 4.67 -6.14 -1.12
CA SER A 73 4.71 -4.82 -0.49
C SER A 73 3.54 -3.96 -0.92
N VAL A 74 3.20 -2.99 -0.07
CA VAL A 74 2.19 -1.99 -0.36
C VAL A 74 2.78 -0.64 0.00
N VAL A 75 2.74 0.33 -0.92
CA VAL A 75 3.16 1.70 -0.66
C VAL A 75 1.96 2.61 -0.85
N VAL A 76 1.66 3.43 0.14
CA VAL A 76 0.54 4.35 0.11
C VAL A 76 1.07 5.77 0.13
N ARG A 77 0.63 6.59 -0.82
CA ARG A 77 1.10 7.96 -0.95
C ARG A 77 -0.04 8.89 -1.37
N PRO A 78 -0.36 9.92 -0.58
CA PRO A 78 -1.32 10.92 -1.02
C PRO A 78 -0.68 11.88 -2.02
N SER A 79 -1.50 12.43 -2.93
CA SER A 79 -1.07 13.49 -3.82
C SER A 79 -0.93 14.78 -3.01
N GLY A 80 0.06 15.59 -3.34
CA GLY A 80 0.26 16.87 -2.65
C GLY A 80 -0.64 17.99 -3.16
N THR A 81 -1.23 17.83 -4.34
CA THR A 81 -2.01 18.89 -4.99
C THR A 81 -3.47 18.54 -5.21
N GLU A 82 -3.81 17.26 -5.13
CA GLU A 82 -5.18 16.81 -5.39
C GLU A 82 -5.62 15.85 -4.31
N PRO A 83 -6.92 15.73 -4.03
CA PRO A 83 -7.40 14.79 -3.03
C PRO A 83 -7.41 13.37 -3.61
N LYS A 84 -6.24 12.87 -3.95
CA LYS A 84 -6.03 11.54 -4.49
C LYS A 84 -5.04 10.77 -3.65
N LEU A 85 -5.33 9.50 -3.46
CA LEU A 85 -4.44 8.57 -2.77
C LEU A 85 -3.97 7.54 -3.77
N LYS A 86 -2.67 7.32 -3.85
CA LYS A 86 -2.10 6.31 -4.73
C LYS A 86 -1.55 5.16 -3.90
N ALA A 87 -1.85 3.95 -4.33
CA ALA A 87 -1.36 2.75 -3.69
C ALA A 87 -0.62 1.90 -4.71
N TYR A 88 0.62 1.57 -4.41
CA TYR A 88 1.45 0.72 -5.25
C TYR A 88 1.52 -0.64 -4.58
N ILE A 89 1.09 -1.67 -5.28
CA ILE A 89 1.08 -3.04 -4.75
C ILE A 89 2.04 -3.89 -5.56
N SER A 90 2.98 -4.53 -4.90
CA SER A 90 3.93 -5.43 -5.53
C SER A 90 3.76 -6.81 -4.92
N VAL A 91 3.58 -7.81 -5.77
CA VAL A 91 3.32 -9.18 -5.35
C VAL A 91 4.26 -10.13 -6.08
N SER A 92 4.84 -11.06 -5.35
CA SER A 92 5.65 -12.14 -5.92
C SER A 92 5.01 -13.47 -5.56
N ALA A 93 4.98 -14.40 -6.49
CA ALA A 93 4.36 -15.71 -6.28
C ALA A 93 4.96 -16.77 -7.20
N GLU A 94 4.57 -18.02 -6.98
CA GLU A 94 5.05 -19.15 -7.78
C GLU A 94 4.62 -19.06 -9.23
N ASN A 95 3.42 -18.56 -9.48
CA ASN A 95 2.89 -18.43 -10.82
C ASN A 95 1.99 -17.21 -10.92
N ARG A 96 1.60 -16.87 -12.15
CA ARG A 96 0.83 -15.67 -12.41
C ARG A 96 -0.54 -15.72 -11.76
N ALA A 97 -1.19 -16.86 -11.75
CA ALA A 97 -2.51 -16.98 -11.14
C ALA A 97 -2.47 -16.68 -9.65
N GLN A 98 -1.44 -17.17 -8.96
CA GLN A 98 -1.27 -16.90 -7.55
C GLN A 98 -0.92 -15.43 -7.30
N ALA A 99 -0.09 -14.84 -8.15
CA ALA A 99 0.26 -13.43 -8.03
C ALA A 99 -0.97 -12.55 -8.19
N GLU A 100 -1.81 -12.83 -9.16
CA GLU A 100 -3.03 -12.06 -9.40
C GLU A 100 -4.04 -12.24 -8.27
N ALA A 101 -4.17 -13.44 -7.74
CA ALA A 101 -5.07 -13.71 -6.62
C ALA A 101 -4.62 -12.96 -5.37
N ALA A 102 -3.32 -12.97 -5.08
CA ALA A 102 -2.78 -12.25 -3.92
C ALA A 102 -2.95 -10.75 -4.08
N GLU A 103 -2.74 -10.23 -5.28
CA GLU A 103 -2.93 -8.81 -5.56
C GLU A 103 -4.37 -8.40 -5.30
N ARG A 104 -5.34 -9.19 -5.76
CA ARG A 104 -6.75 -8.90 -5.55
C ARG A 104 -7.13 -8.91 -4.07
N GLN A 105 -6.58 -9.84 -3.30
CA GLN A 105 -6.85 -9.91 -1.87
C GLN A 105 -6.26 -8.72 -1.11
N ILE A 106 -5.03 -8.34 -1.48
CA ILE A 106 -4.39 -7.17 -0.88
C ILE A 106 -5.18 -5.91 -1.22
N THR A 107 -5.60 -5.77 -2.47
CA THR A 107 -6.40 -4.64 -2.92
C THR A 107 -7.73 -4.57 -2.16
N ALA A 108 -8.40 -5.71 -1.95
CA ALA A 108 -9.66 -5.74 -1.22
C ALA A 108 -9.49 -5.25 0.21
N ASP A 109 -8.45 -5.68 0.90
CA ASP A 109 -8.17 -5.22 2.26
C ASP A 109 -7.80 -3.74 2.30
N LEU A 110 -7.03 -3.28 1.32
CA LEU A 110 -6.67 -1.88 1.18
C LEU A 110 -7.93 -1.04 1.01
N GLU A 111 -8.85 -1.46 0.17
CA GLU A 111 -10.08 -0.72 -0.10
C GLU A 111 -11.02 -0.70 1.09
N LYS A 112 -11.00 -1.71 1.94
CA LYS A 112 -11.76 -1.68 3.18
C LYS A 112 -11.30 -0.57 4.10
N LEU A 113 -10.01 -0.30 4.16
CA LEU A 113 -9.48 0.81 4.94
C LEU A 113 -9.83 2.15 4.31
N ILE A 114 -9.83 2.23 3.00
CA ILE A 114 -10.14 3.47 2.28
C ILE A 114 -11.63 3.82 2.37
N ASN A 115 -12.48 2.81 2.26
CA ASN A 115 -13.93 3.02 2.22
C ASN A 115 -14.62 2.86 3.57
N GLY A 116 -13.92 2.28 4.50
CA GLY A 116 -14.45 1.99 5.81
C GLY A 116 -14.29 3.08 6.78
#